data_08d06f50b703f05e2701caf87d4afe90
#
_entry.id   08d06f50b703f05e2701caf87d4afe90
#
_cell.length_a   1.000
_cell.length_b   1.000
_cell.length_c   1.000
_cell.angle_alpha   90.00
_cell.angle_beta   90.00
_cell.angle_gamma   90.00
#
_symmetry.space_group_name_H-M   'P 1'
#
loop_
_entity.id
_entity.type
_entity.pdbx_description
1 polymer ?
#
loop_
_entity_poly.entity_id
_entity_poly.type
_entity_poly.pdbx_seq_one_letter_code
_entity_poly.pdbx_strand_id
1 'polypeptide(L)'
;MAQQALSSEADTSSRGPLSRIIRQDKMPLLVLLLAALVGTLAGLVCGLFESGVHWLAEQRIMLLADRPWWQLGLLGFGFSALLGFVGYFLTHTFAPEAGGSGIPEIEGAMDDLRPVRWWRVLPVKFFGGICTLSSGMVLGREGPSVQIGGNLGKMVADIFRLPKEHGHALLAAGAAGGLAAAFNAPLAGILFVMEEMRPQFRYSFLAIKAVGISAIMATLMLQNMKGQGAVITLPHYDAPALKALWLFLFMGATFGVLGFVFNKLVLACQDGYLALHQNRRHRFVAIGMLVAGTFGVLSLFAPSVTGGGTELIPHLMGDEYAMATLFLIFSVRLVATLICFCSGAPGGVFAPTLALGTLFGVVFGHLFHAAFPELGIEPGAFAIVGMGALFAATVRAPITGIVLVTEMTDNYQLILPMMITTVGATLVAQWLGGRPIYSQILERTLRLAARQKRGDGSATAS
;
A
#
# COMPACT_ATOMS: atom_id res chain seq x y z
N MET A 1 -0.89 41.21 50.65
CA MET A 1 -1.19 40.48 49.41
C MET A 1 -0.34 40.89 48.21
N ALA A 2 0.32 42.01 48.18
CA ALA A 2 1.18 42.45 47.07
C ALA A 2 2.61 41.86 47.05
N GLN A 3 3.11 41.37 48.19
CA GLN A 3 4.45 40.78 48.29
C GLN A 3 4.54 39.29 47.91
N GLN A 4 3.42 38.57 47.85
CA GLN A 4 3.39 37.15 47.36
C GLN A 4 3.27 37.04 45.88
N ALA A 5 2.81 38.08 45.15
CA ALA A 5 2.77 38.09 43.67
C ALA A 5 4.15 38.35 43.06
N LEU A 6 5.04 39.04 43.71
CA LEU A 6 6.40 39.34 43.26
C LEU A 6 7.41 38.19 43.43
N SER A 7 7.10 37.19 44.27
CA SER A 7 7.97 36.01 44.43
C SER A 7 7.70 34.89 43.44
N SER A 8 6.55 34.88 42.76
CA SER A 8 6.24 33.85 41.74
C SER A 8 6.77 34.21 40.34
N GLU A 9 7.01 35.48 40.04
CA GLU A 9 7.60 35.93 38.77
C GLU A 9 9.14 35.88 38.75
N ALA A 10 9.80 35.84 39.91
CA ALA A 10 11.26 35.85 40.01
C ALA A 10 11.90 34.46 39.70
N ASP A 11 11.15 33.35 39.76
CA ASP A 11 11.71 32.00 39.56
C ASP A 11 11.66 31.52 38.09
N THR A 12 10.99 32.27 37.20
CA THR A 12 10.96 31.96 35.77
C THR A 12 12.04 32.68 34.94
N SER A 13 12.74 33.66 35.52
CA SER A 13 13.72 34.48 34.79
C SER A 13 15.18 34.03 34.89
N SER A 14 15.51 33.00 35.69
CA SER A 14 16.90 32.58 35.94
C SER A 14 17.44 31.51 35.00
N ARG A 15 16.64 31.01 34.05
CA ARG A 15 17.13 30.11 33.02
C ARG A 15 17.53 30.91 31.77
N GLY A 16 18.81 31.21 31.67
CA GLY A 16 19.36 32.03 30.59
C GLY A 16 19.03 31.55 29.18
N PRO A 17 19.11 32.42 28.17
CA PRO A 17 18.78 32.13 26.78
C PRO A 17 19.52 30.88 26.22
N LEU A 18 20.73 30.59 26.69
CA LEU A 18 21.51 29.41 26.40
C LEU A 18 20.83 28.10 26.79
N SER A 19 20.15 28.05 27.96
CA SER A 19 19.45 26.84 28.40
C SER A 19 18.19 26.56 27.56
N ARG A 20 17.54 27.61 27.03
CA ARG A 20 16.43 27.46 26.05
C ARG A 20 16.92 26.98 24.69
N ILE A 21 18.03 27.54 24.22
CA ILE A 21 18.67 27.14 22.94
C ILE A 21 19.14 25.68 23.01
N ILE A 22 19.85 25.28 24.07
CA ILE A 22 20.33 23.91 24.27
C ILE A 22 19.17 22.90 24.39
N ARG A 23 18.04 23.30 24.97
CA ARG A 23 16.85 22.45 25.10
C ARG A 23 16.08 22.36 23.76
N GLN A 24 16.05 23.43 22.96
CA GLN A 24 15.48 23.43 21.61
C GLN A 24 16.32 22.59 20.65
N ASP A 25 17.65 22.59 20.77
CA ASP A 25 18.54 21.82 19.89
C ASP A 25 18.56 20.30 20.20
N LYS A 26 18.27 19.88 21.44
CA LYS A 26 18.27 18.45 21.81
C LYS A 26 17.00 17.72 21.39
N MET A 27 15.85 18.39 21.35
CA MET A 27 14.58 17.78 20.97
C MET A 27 14.57 17.31 19.50
N PRO A 28 15.05 18.09 18.52
CA PRO A 28 15.18 17.63 17.14
C PRO A 28 16.07 16.40 16.99
N LEU A 29 17.20 16.36 17.70
CA LEU A 29 18.11 15.21 17.67
C LEU A 29 17.45 13.95 18.23
N LEU A 30 16.72 14.05 19.34
CA LEU A 30 15.98 12.92 19.91
C LEU A 30 14.94 12.39 18.92
N VAL A 31 14.17 13.26 18.26
CA VAL A 31 13.17 12.84 17.25
C VAL A 31 13.84 12.10 16.09
N LEU A 32 15.01 12.55 15.62
CA LEU A 32 15.74 11.87 14.55
C LEU A 32 16.30 10.50 14.99
N LEU A 33 16.79 10.37 16.22
CA LEU A 33 17.20 9.08 16.77
C LEU A 33 16.01 8.12 16.92
N LEU A 34 14.85 8.65 17.37
CA LEU A 34 13.63 7.86 17.44
C LEU A 34 13.10 7.49 16.05
N ALA A 35 13.26 8.36 15.04
CA ALA A 35 12.94 8.02 13.65
C ALA A 35 13.82 6.88 13.12
N ALA A 36 15.11 6.86 13.49
CA ALA A 36 15.99 5.74 13.16
C ALA A 36 15.53 4.43 13.82
N LEU A 37 15.14 4.50 15.09
CA LEU A 37 14.57 3.35 15.81
C LEU A 37 13.27 2.88 15.14
N VAL A 38 12.35 3.80 14.81
CA VAL A 38 11.09 3.48 14.11
C VAL A 38 11.36 2.80 12.77
N GLY A 39 12.30 3.33 11.98
CA GLY A 39 12.70 2.73 10.70
C GLY A 39 13.25 1.31 10.87
N THR A 40 14.16 1.10 11.83
CA THR A 40 14.70 -0.24 12.14
C THR A 40 13.60 -1.21 12.54
N LEU A 41 12.68 -0.78 13.43
CA LEU A 41 11.53 -1.61 13.83
C LEU A 41 10.58 -1.87 12.63
N ALA A 42 10.32 -0.88 11.78
CA ALA A 42 9.50 -1.05 10.60
C ALA A 42 10.13 -2.05 9.63
N GLY A 43 11.43 -1.95 9.35
CA GLY A 43 12.17 -2.89 8.52
C GLY A 43 12.12 -4.33 9.07
N LEU A 44 12.35 -4.48 10.37
CA LEU A 44 12.29 -5.79 11.05
C LEU A 44 10.88 -6.39 10.98
N VAL A 45 9.86 -5.65 11.42
CA VAL A 45 8.50 -6.19 11.52
C VAL A 45 7.90 -6.43 10.13
N CYS A 46 8.13 -5.54 9.15
CA CYS A 46 7.68 -5.76 7.78
C CYS A 46 8.45 -6.90 7.10
N GLY A 47 9.73 -7.07 7.37
CA GLY A 47 10.51 -8.22 6.90
C GLY A 47 10.00 -9.55 7.47
N LEU A 48 9.70 -9.60 8.77
CA LEU A 48 9.07 -10.77 9.41
C LEU A 48 7.65 -11.02 8.89
N PHE A 49 6.87 -9.96 8.65
CA PHE A 49 5.53 -10.04 8.07
C PHE A 49 5.58 -10.70 6.68
N GLU A 50 6.46 -10.24 5.82
CA GLU A 50 6.67 -10.82 4.49
C GLU A 50 7.15 -12.27 4.57
N SER A 51 8.15 -12.57 5.41
CA SER A 51 8.62 -13.93 5.61
C SER A 51 7.52 -14.86 6.13
N GLY A 52 6.66 -14.35 7.01
CA GLY A 52 5.50 -15.07 7.51
C GLY A 52 4.47 -15.38 6.43
N VAL A 53 4.22 -14.41 5.51
CA VAL A 53 3.33 -14.62 4.36
C VAL A 53 3.88 -15.71 3.44
N HIS A 54 5.16 -15.64 3.07
CA HIS A 54 5.79 -16.65 2.20
C HIS A 54 5.80 -18.04 2.87
N TRP A 55 6.24 -18.10 4.11
CA TRP A 55 6.28 -19.36 4.85
C TRP A 55 4.90 -20.04 4.92
N LEU A 56 3.85 -19.30 5.26
CA LEU A 56 2.50 -19.86 5.38
C LEU A 56 1.91 -20.24 4.01
N ALA A 57 2.23 -19.49 2.96
CA ALA A 57 1.85 -19.82 1.58
C ALA A 57 2.54 -21.11 1.11
N GLU A 58 3.83 -21.29 1.41
CA GLU A 58 4.59 -22.50 1.12
C GLU A 58 4.02 -23.70 1.88
N GLN A 59 3.72 -23.56 3.19
CA GLN A 59 3.11 -24.64 3.96
C GLN A 59 1.77 -25.08 3.37
N ARG A 60 0.96 -24.12 2.86
CA ARG A 60 -0.29 -24.42 2.16
C ARG A 60 -0.05 -25.24 0.90
N ILE A 61 0.94 -24.88 0.09
CA ILE A 61 1.29 -25.62 -1.14
C ILE A 61 1.84 -27.01 -0.81
N MET A 62 2.72 -27.12 0.18
CA MET A 62 3.31 -28.42 0.61
C MET A 62 2.25 -29.39 1.13
N LEU A 63 1.28 -28.92 1.92
CA LEU A 63 0.17 -29.76 2.41
C LEU A 63 -0.72 -30.30 1.30
N LEU A 64 -0.74 -29.64 0.15
CA LEU A 64 -1.54 -29.97 -1.02
C LEU A 64 -0.74 -30.75 -2.07
N ALA A 65 0.59 -30.79 -1.98
CA ALA A 65 1.44 -31.53 -2.92
C ALA A 65 1.05 -33.01 -2.96
N ASP A 66 1.15 -33.61 -4.15
CA ASP A 66 0.88 -35.04 -4.41
C ASP A 66 -0.55 -35.52 -4.09
N ARG A 67 -1.50 -34.62 -3.92
CA ARG A 67 -2.90 -34.98 -3.71
C ARG A 67 -3.67 -35.07 -5.04
N PRO A 68 -4.64 -35.99 -5.17
CA PRO A 68 -5.51 -36.06 -6.35
C PRO A 68 -6.32 -34.76 -6.47
N TRP A 69 -6.66 -34.38 -7.72
CA TRP A 69 -7.25 -33.07 -8.05
C TRP A 69 -8.50 -32.69 -7.22
N TRP A 70 -9.35 -33.65 -6.88
CA TRP A 70 -10.55 -33.43 -6.07
C TRP A 70 -10.21 -33.12 -4.59
N GLN A 71 -9.14 -33.72 -4.03
CA GLN A 71 -8.64 -33.39 -2.72
C GLN A 71 -7.95 -32.03 -2.69
N LEU A 72 -7.21 -31.67 -3.77
CA LEU A 72 -6.65 -30.35 -3.95
C LEU A 72 -7.72 -29.26 -3.84
N GLY A 73 -8.87 -29.43 -4.53
CA GLY A 73 -9.98 -28.50 -4.46
C GLY A 73 -10.56 -28.37 -3.06
N LEU A 74 -10.87 -29.50 -2.42
CA LEU A 74 -11.52 -29.51 -1.10
C LEU A 74 -10.60 -29.01 0.03
N LEU A 75 -9.38 -29.55 0.08
CA LEU A 75 -8.40 -29.17 1.11
C LEU A 75 -7.87 -27.74 0.89
N GLY A 76 -7.64 -27.36 -0.38
CA GLY A 76 -7.23 -26.00 -0.75
C GLY A 76 -8.28 -24.96 -0.35
N PHE A 77 -9.58 -25.27 -0.60
CA PHE A 77 -10.68 -24.43 -0.13
C PHE A 77 -10.71 -24.38 1.40
N GLY A 78 -10.72 -25.52 2.07
CA GLY A 78 -10.83 -25.60 3.54
C GLY A 78 -9.71 -24.88 4.26
N PHE A 79 -8.46 -25.10 3.84
CA PHE A 79 -7.30 -24.45 4.44
C PHE A 79 -7.33 -22.91 4.21
N SER A 80 -7.59 -22.48 2.99
CA SER A 80 -7.64 -21.04 2.67
C SER A 80 -8.85 -20.35 3.30
N ALA A 81 -10.00 -21.03 3.40
CA ALA A 81 -11.16 -20.54 4.14
C ALA A 81 -10.87 -20.39 5.64
N LEU A 82 -10.10 -21.32 6.24
CA LEU A 82 -9.66 -21.20 7.63
C LEU A 82 -8.74 -19.98 7.82
N LEU A 83 -7.79 -19.74 6.92
CA LEU A 83 -6.96 -18.55 6.94
C LEU A 83 -7.82 -17.27 6.80
N GLY A 84 -8.78 -17.28 5.89
CA GLY A 84 -9.77 -16.21 5.76
C GLY A 84 -10.55 -15.99 7.05
N PHE A 85 -11.06 -17.09 7.68
CA PHE A 85 -11.73 -17.00 8.97
C PHE A 85 -10.90 -16.25 10.00
N VAL A 86 -9.64 -16.65 10.18
CA VAL A 86 -8.74 -16.02 11.16
C VAL A 86 -8.56 -14.53 10.85
N GLY A 87 -8.23 -14.17 9.61
CA GLY A 87 -7.98 -12.78 9.21
C GLY A 87 -9.19 -11.88 9.38
N TYR A 88 -10.36 -12.31 8.92
CA TYR A 88 -11.60 -11.51 9.02
C TYR A 88 -12.16 -11.47 10.44
N PHE A 89 -12.02 -12.55 11.19
CA PHE A 89 -12.46 -12.61 12.59
C PHE A 89 -11.63 -11.66 13.46
N LEU A 90 -10.30 -11.71 13.34
CA LEU A 90 -9.40 -10.83 14.08
C LEU A 90 -9.69 -9.35 13.75
N THR A 91 -9.83 -9.04 12.48
CA THR A 91 -10.11 -7.69 12.00
C THR A 91 -11.44 -7.18 12.55
N HIS A 92 -12.52 -7.90 12.35
CA HIS A 92 -13.83 -7.42 12.78
C HIS A 92 -13.98 -7.34 14.31
N THR A 93 -13.33 -8.26 15.05
CA THR A 93 -13.54 -8.39 16.49
C THR A 93 -12.64 -7.44 17.29
N PHE A 94 -11.36 -7.33 16.92
CA PHE A 94 -10.36 -6.66 17.76
C PHE A 94 -9.91 -5.30 17.22
N ALA A 95 -9.81 -5.13 15.90
CA ALA A 95 -9.37 -3.90 15.28
C ALA A 95 -9.98 -3.72 13.87
N PRO A 96 -11.22 -3.21 13.75
CA PRO A 96 -11.85 -2.95 12.45
C PRO A 96 -11.02 -2.01 11.54
N GLU A 97 -10.21 -1.13 12.14
CA GLU A 97 -9.27 -0.26 11.44
C GLU A 97 -8.08 -0.99 10.80
N ALA A 98 -7.86 -2.26 11.12
CA ALA A 98 -6.88 -3.10 10.44
C ALA A 98 -7.42 -3.68 9.12
N GLY A 99 -8.70 -3.51 8.79
CA GLY A 99 -9.28 -3.95 7.52
C GLY A 99 -8.77 -3.13 6.33
N GLY A 100 -8.81 -3.74 5.14
CA GLY A 100 -8.36 -3.11 3.90
C GLY A 100 -6.86 -2.78 3.88
N SER A 101 -6.48 -1.78 3.08
CA SER A 101 -5.08 -1.35 2.92
C SER A 101 -4.46 -0.83 4.22
N GLY A 102 -5.18 -0.03 4.99
CA GLY A 102 -4.66 0.67 6.17
C GLY A 102 -4.04 2.04 5.87
N ILE A 103 -3.69 2.36 4.61
CA ILE A 103 -3.20 3.68 4.22
C ILE A 103 -4.22 4.78 4.57
N PRO A 104 -5.53 4.64 4.26
CA PRO A 104 -6.53 5.64 4.64
C PRO A 104 -6.63 5.89 6.15
N GLU A 105 -6.35 4.88 6.97
CA GLU A 105 -6.34 5.03 8.42
C GLU A 105 -5.13 5.87 8.90
N ILE A 106 -3.97 5.71 8.26
CA ILE A 106 -2.78 6.52 8.55
C ILE A 106 -2.99 7.97 8.07
N GLU A 107 -3.57 8.18 6.88
CA GLU A 107 -3.96 9.53 6.41
C GLU A 107 -4.90 10.20 7.43
N GLY A 108 -5.97 9.50 7.82
CA GLY A 108 -6.90 10.02 8.81
C GLY A 108 -6.29 10.27 10.19
N ALA A 109 -5.26 9.51 10.57
CA ALA A 109 -4.52 9.71 11.80
C ALA A 109 -3.61 10.95 11.77
N MET A 110 -3.02 11.24 10.61
CA MET A 110 -2.21 12.45 10.42
C MET A 110 -3.05 13.73 10.48
N ASP A 111 -4.33 13.66 10.11
CA ASP A 111 -5.32 14.75 10.21
C ASP A 111 -6.09 14.75 11.55
N ASP A 112 -5.73 13.90 12.49
CA ASP A 112 -6.44 13.73 13.75
C ASP A 112 -7.92 13.28 13.61
N LEU A 113 -8.31 12.80 12.46
CA LEU A 113 -9.67 12.32 12.17
C LEU A 113 -9.88 10.86 12.61
N ARG A 114 -8.80 10.10 12.76
CA ARG A 114 -8.81 8.70 13.17
C ARG A 114 -7.84 8.46 14.33
N PRO A 115 -8.28 7.75 15.40
CA PRO A 115 -7.39 7.39 16.51
C PRO A 115 -6.46 6.23 16.09
N VAL A 116 -5.19 6.30 16.46
CA VAL A 116 -4.25 5.20 16.27
C VAL A 116 -4.18 4.35 17.53
N ARG A 117 -4.81 3.19 17.50
CA ARG A 117 -4.79 2.19 18.58
C ARG A 117 -3.76 1.11 18.27
N TRP A 118 -2.47 1.50 18.24
CA TRP A 118 -1.37 0.64 17.81
C TRP A 118 -1.32 -0.73 18.51
N TRP A 119 -1.67 -0.80 19.81
CA TRP A 119 -1.67 -2.06 20.59
C TRP A 119 -2.73 -3.08 20.12
N ARG A 120 -3.75 -2.65 19.37
CA ARG A 120 -4.75 -3.52 18.72
C ARG A 120 -4.43 -3.74 17.25
N VAL A 121 -4.08 -2.65 16.56
CA VAL A 121 -3.88 -2.67 15.10
C VAL A 121 -2.65 -3.49 14.73
N LEU A 122 -1.52 -3.32 15.42
CA LEU A 122 -0.28 -4.04 15.09
C LEU A 122 -0.45 -5.56 15.08
N PRO A 123 -0.91 -6.21 16.17
CA PRO A 123 -1.07 -7.67 16.15
C PRO A 123 -2.14 -8.14 15.16
N VAL A 124 -3.26 -7.43 15.06
CA VAL A 124 -4.35 -7.82 14.14
C VAL A 124 -3.91 -7.67 12.68
N LYS A 125 -3.22 -6.57 12.33
CA LYS A 125 -2.72 -6.36 10.97
C LYS A 125 -1.64 -7.37 10.62
N PHE A 126 -0.75 -7.66 11.55
CA PHE A 126 0.33 -8.62 11.35
C PHE A 126 -0.21 -10.04 11.12
N PHE A 127 -0.90 -10.61 12.08
CA PHE A 127 -1.38 -12.00 11.99
C PHE A 127 -2.54 -12.14 11.00
N GLY A 128 -3.50 -11.21 11.02
CA GLY A 128 -4.62 -11.22 10.08
C GLY A 128 -4.17 -11.01 8.63
N GLY A 129 -3.19 -10.13 8.40
CA GLY A 129 -2.59 -9.91 7.09
C GLY A 129 -1.82 -11.13 6.58
N ILE A 130 -0.99 -11.79 7.43
CA ILE A 130 -0.33 -13.04 7.06
C ILE A 130 -1.36 -14.06 6.59
N CYS A 131 -2.43 -14.27 7.35
CA CYS A 131 -3.46 -15.24 7.00
C CYS A 131 -4.15 -14.92 5.66
N THR A 132 -4.59 -13.66 5.46
CA THR A 132 -5.30 -13.30 4.21
C THR A 132 -4.41 -13.30 2.98
N LEU A 133 -3.19 -12.79 3.09
CA LEU A 133 -2.23 -12.77 1.97
C LEU A 133 -1.80 -14.18 1.56
N SER A 134 -1.58 -15.08 2.53
CA SER A 134 -1.18 -16.48 2.26
C SER A 134 -2.31 -17.36 1.76
N SER A 135 -3.57 -16.91 1.85
CA SER A 135 -4.74 -17.70 1.42
C SER A 135 -4.88 -17.82 -0.10
N GLY A 136 -4.09 -17.07 -0.88
CA GLY A 136 -4.19 -17.00 -2.34
C GLY A 136 -5.03 -15.82 -2.86
N MET A 137 -5.56 -14.98 -1.98
CA MET A 137 -6.30 -13.78 -2.37
C MET A 137 -5.42 -12.79 -3.14
N VAL A 138 -6.04 -12.01 -4.02
CA VAL A 138 -5.37 -10.95 -4.80
C VAL A 138 -5.23 -9.70 -3.95
N LEU A 139 -4.19 -9.66 -3.14
CA LEU A 139 -3.91 -8.60 -2.18
C LEU A 139 -2.41 -8.30 -2.14
N GLY A 140 -2.08 -7.03 -1.90
CA GLY A 140 -0.71 -6.56 -1.70
C GLY A 140 -0.37 -6.39 -0.22
N ARG A 141 0.90 -6.56 0.10
CA ARG A 141 1.47 -6.42 1.47
C ARG A 141 1.83 -4.97 1.83
N GLU A 142 1.90 -4.08 0.86
CA GLU A 142 2.45 -2.73 0.99
C GLU A 142 1.57 -1.84 1.88
N GLY A 143 0.25 -1.88 1.64
CA GLY A 143 -0.70 -1.18 2.51
C GLY A 143 -0.61 -1.61 3.97
N PRO A 144 -0.67 -2.92 4.27
CA PRO A 144 -0.36 -3.45 5.60
C PRO A 144 0.97 -2.95 6.16
N SER A 145 2.04 -2.94 5.38
CA SER A 145 3.37 -2.48 5.81
C SER A 145 3.39 -1.00 6.18
N VAL A 146 2.73 -0.15 5.38
CA VAL A 146 2.55 1.29 5.70
C VAL A 146 1.79 1.46 7.02
N GLN A 147 0.73 0.69 7.23
CA GLN A 147 -0.05 0.76 8.47
C GLN A 147 0.75 0.24 9.67
N ILE A 148 1.49 -0.86 9.53
CA ILE A 148 2.38 -1.39 10.57
C ILE A 148 3.44 -0.34 10.92
N GLY A 149 4.16 0.18 9.93
CA GLY A 149 5.19 1.20 10.13
C GLY A 149 4.64 2.46 10.82
N GLY A 150 3.53 3.01 10.34
CA GLY A 150 2.89 4.17 10.96
C GLY A 150 2.46 3.91 12.41
N ASN A 151 1.88 2.73 12.70
CA ASN A 151 1.54 2.35 14.09
C ASN A 151 2.78 2.19 14.98
N LEU A 152 3.91 1.68 14.45
CA LEU A 152 5.20 1.64 15.17
C LEU A 152 5.70 3.06 15.47
N GLY A 153 5.59 4.00 14.52
CA GLY A 153 5.90 5.41 14.73
C GLY A 153 5.07 6.02 15.85
N LYS A 154 3.77 5.76 15.87
CA LYS A 154 2.87 6.21 16.94
C LYS A 154 3.18 5.54 18.28
N MET A 155 3.48 4.25 18.29
CA MET A 155 3.89 3.50 19.48
C MET A 155 5.11 4.13 20.14
N VAL A 156 6.16 4.40 19.36
CA VAL A 156 7.39 5.04 19.86
C VAL A 156 7.08 6.45 20.38
N ALA A 157 6.28 7.23 19.66
CA ALA A 157 5.88 8.56 20.11
C ALA A 157 5.14 8.54 21.46
N ASP A 158 4.24 7.58 21.66
CA ASP A 158 3.47 7.42 22.91
C ASP A 158 4.36 6.94 24.07
N ILE A 159 5.23 5.97 23.85
CA ILE A 159 6.16 5.45 24.86
C ILE A 159 7.09 6.58 25.37
N PHE A 160 7.62 7.38 24.45
CA PHE A 160 8.50 8.51 24.80
C PHE A 160 7.75 9.79 25.14
N ARG A 161 6.40 9.77 25.17
CA ARG A 161 5.52 10.88 25.51
C ARG A 161 5.86 12.16 24.74
N LEU A 162 6.06 12.03 23.44
CA LEU A 162 6.41 13.17 22.60
C LEU A 162 5.23 14.13 22.43
N PRO A 163 5.50 15.43 22.24
CA PRO A 163 4.50 16.40 21.79
C PRO A 163 3.83 15.93 20.48
N LYS A 164 2.57 16.31 20.29
CA LYS A 164 1.73 15.87 19.17
C LYS A 164 2.39 16.09 17.79
N GLU A 165 3.04 17.23 17.62
CA GLU A 165 3.74 17.57 16.37
C GLU A 165 4.86 16.57 16.04
N HIS A 166 5.67 16.20 17.03
CA HIS A 166 6.72 15.20 16.86
C HIS A 166 6.15 13.78 16.71
N GLY A 167 5.00 13.51 17.36
CA GLY A 167 4.26 12.27 17.18
C GLY A 167 3.77 12.08 15.74
N HIS A 168 3.27 13.15 15.11
CA HIS A 168 2.89 13.12 13.68
C HIS A 168 4.10 12.90 12.77
N ALA A 169 5.25 13.51 13.07
CA ALA A 169 6.48 13.29 12.33
C ALA A 169 6.95 11.83 12.40
N LEU A 170 6.86 11.18 13.58
CA LEU A 170 7.20 9.76 13.71
C LEU A 170 6.16 8.83 13.09
N LEU A 171 4.86 9.17 13.11
CA LEU A 171 3.81 8.44 12.40
C LEU A 171 4.11 8.40 10.89
N ALA A 172 4.40 9.58 10.31
CA ALA A 172 4.78 9.72 8.91
C ALA A 172 6.09 8.99 8.59
N ALA A 173 7.10 9.13 9.45
CA ALA A 173 8.38 8.44 9.32
C ALA A 173 8.22 6.90 9.35
N GLY A 174 7.36 6.39 10.24
CA GLY A 174 7.04 4.97 10.28
C GLY A 174 6.31 4.48 9.02
N ALA A 175 5.35 5.25 8.52
CA ALA A 175 4.64 4.93 7.27
C ALA A 175 5.60 4.84 6.07
N ALA A 176 6.53 5.80 5.94
CA ALA A 176 7.57 5.79 4.92
C ALA A 176 8.51 4.58 5.06
N GLY A 177 8.96 4.29 6.29
CA GLY A 177 9.79 3.12 6.59
C GLY A 177 9.08 1.81 6.27
N GLY A 178 7.77 1.71 6.55
CA GLY A 178 6.95 0.55 6.20
C GLY A 178 6.87 0.31 4.69
N LEU A 179 6.67 1.37 3.90
CA LEU A 179 6.66 1.26 2.43
C LEU A 179 8.05 0.95 1.87
N ALA A 180 9.08 1.64 2.39
CA ALA A 180 10.47 1.40 2.01
C ALA A 180 10.87 -0.07 2.22
N ALA A 181 10.47 -0.66 3.36
CA ALA A 181 10.69 -2.08 3.63
C ALA A 181 9.88 -3.00 2.72
N ALA A 182 8.63 -2.64 2.37
CA ALA A 182 7.80 -3.49 1.54
C ALA A 182 8.35 -3.68 0.11
N PHE A 183 9.04 -2.67 -0.42
CA PHE A 183 9.54 -2.65 -1.79
C PHE A 183 11.06 -2.59 -1.90
N ASN A 184 11.81 -2.60 -0.81
CA ASN A 184 13.24 -2.32 -0.80
C ASN A 184 13.58 -1.00 -1.55
N ALA A 185 12.71 0.01 -1.40
CA ALA A 185 12.69 1.23 -2.18
C ALA A 185 12.61 2.47 -1.24
N PRO A 186 13.76 2.93 -0.70
CA PRO A 186 13.77 4.01 0.28
C PRO A 186 13.30 5.35 -0.27
N LEU A 187 13.67 5.71 -1.50
CA LEU A 187 13.25 6.97 -2.11
C LEU A 187 11.75 6.98 -2.40
N ALA A 188 11.21 5.86 -2.88
CA ALA A 188 9.78 5.72 -3.09
C ALA A 188 8.99 5.82 -1.76
N GLY A 189 9.50 5.26 -0.67
CA GLY A 189 8.89 5.39 0.66
C GLY A 189 8.83 6.84 1.15
N ILE A 190 9.90 7.61 0.95
CA ILE A 190 9.95 9.05 1.27
C ILE A 190 8.94 9.82 0.42
N LEU A 191 8.98 9.62 -0.89
CA LEU A 191 8.14 10.36 -1.84
C LEU A 191 6.65 10.03 -1.65
N PHE A 192 6.32 8.78 -1.34
CA PHE A 192 4.94 8.37 -1.07
C PHE A 192 4.29 9.20 0.05
N VAL A 193 4.98 9.37 1.17
CA VAL A 193 4.46 10.19 2.28
C VAL A 193 4.36 11.66 1.87
N MET A 194 5.31 12.15 1.10
CA MET A 194 5.34 13.55 0.66
C MET A 194 4.31 13.86 -0.44
N GLU A 195 3.97 12.90 -1.29
CA GLU A 195 3.11 13.11 -2.45
C GLU A 195 1.68 12.63 -2.22
N GLU A 196 1.48 11.40 -1.74
CA GLU A 196 0.14 10.83 -1.50
C GLU A 196 -0.48 11.35 -0.21
N MET A 197 0.30 11.39 0.87
CA MET A 197 -0.17 11.92 2.14
C MET A 197 0.02 13.44 2.23
N ARG A 198 0.22 14.11 1.08
CA ARG A 198 0.48 15.55 0.99
C ARG A 198 -0.52 16.43 1.74
N PRO A 199 -1.83 16.23 1.66
CA PRO A 199 -2.78 17.07 2.37
C PRO A 199 -2.62 16.99 3.89
N GLN A 200 -2.18 15.83 4.40
CA GLN A 200 -2.08 15.51 5.82
C GLN A 200 -0.66 15.67 6.36
N PHE A 201 0.35 15.63 5.49
CA PHE A 201 1.75 15.72 5.89
C PHE A 201 2.13 17.17 6.25
N ARG A 202 2.52 17.39 7.49
CA ARG A 202 3.01 18.69 7.96
C ARG A 202 4.46 18.87 7.55
N TYR A 203 4.69 19.57 6.45
CA TYR A 203 6.01 19.85 5.93
C TYR A 203 6.82 20.69 6.93
N SER A 204 7.74 20.05 7.61
CA SER A 204 8.79 20.71 8.39
C SER A 204 10.13 20.05 8.06
N PHE A 205 11.22 20.80 8.20
CA PHE A 205 12.55 20.26 7.92
C PHE A 205 12.89 19.05 8.81
N LEU A 206 12.39 19.05 10.04
CA LEU A 206 12.53 17.94 10.97
C LEU A 206 11.74 16.70 10.50
N ALA A 207 10.48 16.89 10.07
CA ALA A 207 9.64 15.78 9.60
C ALA A 207 10.24 15.12 8.33
N ILE A 208 10.73 15.92 7.37
CA ILE A 208 11.38 15.41 6.16
C ILE A 208 12.62 14.58 6.50
N LYS A 209 13.49 15.08 7.42
CA LYS A 209 14.64 14.31 7.89
C LYS A 209 14.25 13.02 8.60
N ALA A 210 13.22 13.06 9.46
CA ALA A 210 12.73 11.90 10.18
C ALA A 210 12.21 10.82 9.21
N VAL A 211 11.44 11.23 8.20
CA VAL A 211 10.94 10.35 7.12
C VAL A 211 12.11 9.71 6.35
N GLY A 212 13.11 10.52 5.96
CA GLY A 212 14.29 10.03 5.24
C GLY A 212 15.11 9.03 6.08
N ILE A 213 15.41 9.36 7.33
CA ILE A 213 16.16 8.47 8.24
C ILE A 213 15.41 7.16 8.47
N SER A 214 14.10 7.22 8.68
CA SER A 214 13.29 6.02 8.89
C SER A 214 13.26 5.12 7.66
N ALA A 215 13.09 5.69 6.46
CA ALA A 215 13.11 4.93 5.20
C ALA A 215 14.47 4.24 4.98
N ILE A 216 15.59 4.95 5.19
CA ILE A 216 16.95 4.40 5.08
C ILE A 216 17.15 3.24 6.08
N MET A 217 16.81 3.46 7.35
CA MET A 217 17.00 2.43 8.39
C MET A 217 16.13 1.22 8.17
N ALA A 218 14.89 1.40 7.67
CA ALA A 218 13.99 0.30 7.33
C ALA A 218 14.55 -0.54 6.17
N THR A 219 15.07 0.11 5.14
CA THR A 219 15.70 -0.57 4.00
C THR A 219 16.97 -1.32 4.43
N LEU A 220 17.86 -0.69 5.22
CA LEU A 220 19.05 -1.34 5.74
C LEU A 220 18.72 -2.60 6.57
N MET A 221 17.68 -2.50 7.42
CA MET A 221 17.24 -3.64 8.22
C MET A 221 16.68 -4.77 7.35
N LEU A 222 15.88 -4.43 6.34
CA LEU A 222 15.34 -5.40 5.38
C LEU A 222 16.46 -6.10 4.59
N GLN A 223 17.42 -5.32 4.06
CA GLN A 223 18.55 -5.85 3.30
C GLN A 223 19.47 -6.73 4.15
N ASN A 224 19.62 -6.44 5.45
CA ASN A 224 20.34 -7.32 6.38
C ASN A 224 19.63 -8.67 6.58
N MET A 225 18.29 -8.71 6.48
CA MET A 225 17.51 -9.95 6.62
C MET A 225 17.42 -10.77 5.34
N LYS A 226 17.33 -10.12 4.18
CA LYS A 226 16.98 -10.76 2.90
C LYS A 226 18.05 -10.63 1.82
N GLY A 227 19.08 -9.85 2.05
CA GLY A 227 20.11 -9.52 1.06
C GLY A 227 19.76 -8.26 0.26
N GLN A 228 20.70 -7.88 -0.60
CA GLN A 228 20.61 -6.72 -1.48
C GLN A 228 20.16 -7.15 -2.88
N GLY A 229 19.37 -6.33 -3.55
CA GLY A 229 18.97 -6.56 -4.93
C GLY A 229 17.64 -5.86 -5.27
N ALA A 230 17.35 -5.74 -6.54
CA ALA A 230 16.05 -5.30 -7.03
C ALA A 230 14.96 -6.30 -6.61
N VAL A 231 13.77 -5.79 -6.29
CA VAL A 231 12.64 -6.65 -5.88
C VAL A 231 12.13 -7.48 -7.05
N ILE A 232 12.23 -6.94 -8.25
CA ILE A 232 11.80 -7.59 -9.49
C ILE A 232 12.98 -7.54 -10.46
N THR A 233 13.56 -8.70 -10.74
CA THR A 233 14.63 -8.83 -11.74
C THR A 233 14.02 -8.85 -13.14
N LEU A 234 14.25 -7.80 -13.92
CA LEU A 234 13.77 -7.66 -15.29
C LEU A 234 14.92 -7.38 -16.25
N PRO A 235 14.73 -7.64 -17.56
CA PRO A 235 15.66 -7.15 -18.57
C PRO A 235 15.79 -5.63 -18.53
N HIS A 236 16.96 -5.12 -18.90
CA HIS A 236 17.15 -3.68 -19.09
C HIS A 236 16.69 -3.30 -20.50
N TYR A 237 15.91 -2.24 -20.58
CA TYR A 237 15.40 -1.71 -21.85
C TYR A 237 16.05 -0.38 -22.16
N ASP A 238 16.41 -0.19 -23.44
CA ASP A 238 16.96 1.07 -23.90
C ASP A 238 15.95 2.21 -23.89
N ALA A 239 16.43 3.44 -23.79
CA ALA A 239 15.61 4.63 -23.89
C ALA A 239 14.94 4.70 -25.28
N PRO A 240 13.63 4.83 -25.38
CA PRO A 240 12.95 4.96 -26.67
C PRO A 240 13.36 6.26 -27.38
N ALA A 241 13.42 6.21 -28.73
CA ALA A 241 13.72 7.38 -29.53
C ALA A 241 12.70 8.50 -29.27
N LEU A 242 13.16 9.78 -29.31
CA LEU A 242 12.29 10.94 -29.06
C LEU A 242 11.01 10.97 -29.91
N LYS A 243 11.13 10.52 -31.17
CA LYS A 243 9.99 10.39 -32.10
C LYS A 243 8.92 9.41 -31.66
N ALA A 244 9.20 8.55 -30.69
CA ALA A 244 8.26 7.53 -30.18
C ALA A 244 7.58 7.95 -28.86
N LEU A 245 7.97 9.07 -28.25
CA LEU A 245 7.44 9.49 -26.94
C LEU A 245 5.94 9.83 -26.97
N TRP A 246 5.38 10.17 -28.14
CA TRP A 246 3.92 10.38 -28.27
C TRP A 246 3.10 9.11 -27.98
N LEU A 247 3.66 7.93 -28.19
CA LEU A 247 3.02 6.65 -27.82
C LEU A 247 2.84 6.55 -26.30
N PHE A 248 3.83 6.99 -25.54
CA PHE A 248 3.77 7.00 -24.08
C PHE A 248 2.80 8.05 -23.55
N LEU A 249 2.63 9.17 -24.26
CA LEU A 249 1.58 10.15 -23.92
C LEU A 249 0.18 9.56 -24.18
N PHE A 250 -0.03 8.91 -25.32
CA PHE A 250 -1.29 8.24 -25.64
C PHE A 250 -1.59 7.11 -24.64
N MET A 251 -0.58 6.31 -24.30
CA MET A 251 -0.65 5.32 -23.23
C MET A 251 -1.07 5.96 -21.91
N GLY A 252 -0.47 7.09 -21.53
CA GLY A 252 -0.85 7.85 -20.34
C GLY A 252 -2.33 8.23 -20.32
N ALA A 253 -2.86 8.70 -21.44
CA ALA A 253 -4.28 9.02 -21.56
C ALA A 253 -5.18 7.80 -21.31
N THR A 254 -4.85 6.65 -21.91
CA THR A 254 -5.62 5.40 -21.70
C THR A 254 -5.54 4.90 -20.27
N PHE A 255 -4.37 4.97 -19.62
CA PHE A 255 -4.22 4.64 -18.22
C PHE A 255 -4.95 5.60 -17.28
N GLY A 256 -5.06 6.88 -17.65
CA GLY A 256 -5.87 7.85 -16.92
C GLY A 256 -7.36 7.48 -16.88
N VAL A 257 -7.90 7.05 -18.03
CA VAL A 257 -9.28 6.54 -18.11
C VAL A 257 -9.43 5.24 -17.29
N LEU A 258 -8.49 4.30 -17.45
CA LEU A 258 -8.51 3.03 -16.73
C LEU A 258 -8.47 3.23 -15.21
N GLY A 259 -7.59 4.10 -14.71
CA GLY A 259 -7.47 4.41 -13.28
C GLY A 259 -8.73 5.08 -12.71
N PHE A 260 -9.34 6.00 -13.48
CA PHE A 260 -10.63 6.61 -13.10
C PHE A 260 -11.75 5.57 -12.98
N VAL A 261 -11.87 4.68 -13.95
CA VAL A 261 -12.87 3.60 -13.93
C VAL A 261 -12.58 2.63 -12.77
N PHE A 262 -11.32 2.25 -12.58
CA PHE A 262 -10.92 1.38 -11.49
C PHE A 262 -11.31 1.93 -10.11
N ASN A 263 -11.02 3.21 -9.84
CA ASN A 263 -11.39 3.85 -8.57
C ASN A 263 -12.90 3.87 -8.35
N LYS A 264 -13.70 4.11 -9.38
CA LYS A 264 -15.17 4.02 -9.30
C LYS A 264 -15.65 2.61 -9.01
N LEU A 265 -15.06 1.61 -9.67
CA LEU A 265 -15.41 0.20 -9.43
C LEU A 265 -15.07 -0.24 -8.01
N VAL A 266 -13.92 0.20 -7.46
CA VAL A 266 -13.55 -0.09 -6.07
C VAL A 266 -14.61 0.45 -5.10
N LEU A 267 -15.03 1.71 -5.23
CA LEU A 267 -16.04 2.28 -4.34
C LEU A 267 -17.39 1.59 -4.48
N ALA A 268 -17.84 1.33 -5.71
CA ALA A 268 -19.09 0.62 -5.96
C ALA A 268 -19.07 -0.81 -5.40
N CYS A 269 -17.94 -1.53 -5.54
CA CYS A 269 -17.76 -2.86 -5.01
C CYS A 269 -17.76 -2.86 -3.47
N GLN A 270 -17.10 -1.89 -2.82
CA GLN A 270 -17.13 -1.73 -1.36
C GLN A 270 -18.55 -1.44 -0.85
N ASP A 271 -19.36 -0.65 -1.58
CA ASP A 271 -20.76 -0.41 -1.23
C ASP A 271 -21.59 -1.68 -1.38
N GLY A 272 -21.35 -2.46 -2.44
CA GLY A 272 -21.97 -3.77 -2.64
C GLY A 272 -21.67 -4.76 -1.49
N TYR A 273 -20.41 -4.86 -1.05
CA TYR A 273 -20.05 -5.68 0.10
C TYR A 273 -20.71 -5.21 1.40
N LEU A 274 -20.76 -3.89 1.63
CA LEU A 274 -21.43 -3.33 2.79
C LEU A 274 -22.92 -3.69 2.80
N ALA A 275 -23.60 -3.61 1.66
CA ALA A 275 -24.99 -4.02 1.52
C ALA A 275 -25.18 -5.53 1.78
N LEU A 276 -24.21 -6.36 1.35
CA LEU A 276 -24.25 -7.82 1.50
C LEU A 276 -24.08 -8.25 2.96
N HIS A 277 -23.04 -7.77 3.65
CA HIS A 277 -22.78 -8.17 5.04
C HIS A 277 -23.50 -7.32 6.09
N GLN A 278 -23.99 -6.10 5.72
CA GLN A 278 -24.74 -5.20 6.61
C GLN A 278 -24.02 -4.94 7.96
N ASN A 279 -22.72 -4.92 7.94
CA ASN A 279 -21.85 -4.85 9.12
C ASN A 279 -22.10 -5.93 10.19
N ARG A 280 -22.78 -7.05 9.84
CA ARG A 280 -23.01 -8.18 10.74
C ARG A 280 -21.79 -9.10 10.74
N ARG A 281 -21.18 -9.31 11.91
CA ARG A 281 -19.95 -10.09 12.10
C ARG A 281 -19.97 -11.45 11.39
N HIS A 282 -21.03 -12.26 11.60
CA HIS A 282 -21.09 -13.60 11.01
C HIS A 282 -21.12 -13.57 9.49
N ARG A 283 -21.83 -12.59 8.88
CA ARG A 283 -21.86 -12.42 7.40
C ARG A 283 -20.51 -11.96 6.87
N PHE A 284 -19.89 -10.97 7.53
CA PHE A 284 -18.58 -10.47 7.15
C PHE A 284 -17.53 -11.58 7.15
N VAL A 285 -17.47 -12.40 8.22
CA VAL A 285 -16.54 -13.52 8.32
C VAL A 285 -16.87 -14.62 7.33
N ALA A 286 -18.14 -14.98 7.14
CA ALA A 286 -18.56 -16.02 6.19
C ALA A 286 -18.21 -15.64 4.74
N ILE A 287 -18.43 -14.39 4.34
CA ILE A 287 -18.04 -13.88 3.03
C ILE A 287 -16.51 -13.94 2.88
N GLY A 288 -15.76 -13.52 3.90
CA GLY A 288 -14.31 -13.59 3.90
C GLY A 288 -13.78 -15.02 3.73
N MET A 289 -14.37 -15.98 4.44
CA MET A 289 -14.05 -17.42 4.28
C MET A 289 -14.32 -17.91 2.86
N LEU A 290 -15.48 -17.55 2.30
CA LEU A 290 -15.86 -17.93 0.94
C LEU A 290 -14.89 -17.37 -0.09
N VAL A 291 -14.57 -16.08 0.01
CA VAL A 291 -13.62 -15.42 -0.91
C VAL A 291 -12.24 -16.05 -0.77
N ALA A 292 -11.70 -16.17 0.46
CA ALA A 292 -10.39 -16.78 0.68
C ALA A 292 -10.32 -18.23 0.19
N GLY A 293 -11.36 -19.05 0.48
CA GLY A 293 -11.44 -20.42 -0.01
C GLY A 293 -11.46 -20.52 -1.54
N THR A 294 -12.27 -19.69 -2.19
CA THR A 294 -12.38 -19.66 -3.66
C THR A 294 -11.04 -19.26 -4.30
N PHE A 295 -10.41 -18.20 -3.82
CA PHE A 295 -9.10 -17.76 -4.34
C PHE A 295 -7.97 -18.71 -3.96
N GLY A 296 -8.10 -19.40 -2.83
CA GLY A 296 -7.20 -20.48 -2.44
C GLY A 296 -7.20 -21.64 -3.43
N VAL A 297 -8.37 -22.07 -3.90
CA VAL A 297 -8.48 -23.06 -4.97
C VAL A 297 -7.98 -22.50 -6.30
N LEU A 298 -8.41 -21.28 -6.65
CA LEU A 298 -8.00 -20.65 -7.91
C LEU A 298 -6.48 -20.52 -8.02
N SER A 299 -5.78 -20.26 -6.91
CA SER A 299 -4.31 -20.12 -6.89
C SER A 299 -3.58 -21.43 -7.18
N LEU A 300 -4.23 -22.58 -7.04
CA LEU A 300 -3.63 -23.89 -7.38
C LEU A 300 -3.74 -24.21 -8.87
N PHE A 301 -4.83 -23.75 -9.52
CA PHE A 301 -5.10 -24.07 -10.93
C PHE A 301 -4.74 -22.92 -11.88
N ALA A 302 -4.75 -21.68 -11.40
CA ALA A 302 -4.45 -20.48 -12.20
C ALA A 302 -3.66 -19.45 -11.37
N PRO A 303 -2.38 -19.73 -11.04
CA PRO A 303 -1.56 -18.86 -10.20
C PRO A 303 -1.35 -17.46 -10.81
N SER A 304 -1.35 -17.34 -12.14
CA SER A 304 -1.19 -16.05 -12.85
C SER A 304 -2.28 -15.02 -12.54
N VAL A 305 -3.47 -15.45 -12.11
CA VAL A 305 -4.59 -14.54 -11.78
C VAL A 305 -4.78 -14.31 -10.29
N THR A 306 -3.92 -14.85 -9.42
CA THR A 306 -4.02 -14.80 -7.96
C THR A 306 -2.79 -14.17 -7.31
N GLY A 307 -2.81 -14.01 -5.98
CA GLY A 307 -1.71 -13.41 -5.22
C GLY A 307 -1.47 -11.92 -5.53
N GLY A 308 -0.42 -11.34 -4.94
CA GLY A 308 -0.08 -9.92 -5.10
C GLY A 308 0.27 -9.50 -6.52
N GLY A 309 0.87 -10.40 -7.30
CA GLY A 309 1.19 -10.22 -8.71
C GLY A 309 2.61 -9.78 -9.03
N THR A 310 3.42 -9.49 -8.04
CA THR A 310 4.85 -9.17 -8.24
C THR A 310 5.60 -10.34 -8.89
N GLU A 311 5.23 -11.58 -8.55
CA GLU A 311 5.81 -12.79 -9.14
C GLU A 311 5.40 -13.02 -10.60
N LEU A 312 4.25 -12.49 -11.02
CA LEU A 312 3.78 -12.58 -12.40
C LEU A 312 4.58 -11.68 -13.34
N ILE A 313 5.08 -10.55 -12.87
CA ILE A 313 5.71 -9.52 -13.70
C ILE A 313 6.91 -10.05 -14.52
N PRO A 314 7.87 -10.80 -13.95
CA PRO A 314 8.96 -11.38 -14.74
C PRO A 314 8.49 -12.36 -15.83
N HIS A 315 7.47 -13.17 -15.55
CA HIS A 315 6.91 -14.10 -16.54
C HIS A 315 6.26 -13.37 -17.72
N LEU A 316 5.63 -12.23 -17.49
CA LEU A 316 5.05 -11.41 -18.57
C LEU A 316 6.10 -10.83 -19.53
N MET A 317 7.37 -10.74 -19.08
CA MET A 317 8.48 -10.21 -19.87
C MET A 317 9.26 -11.30 -20.59
N GLY A 318 9.27 -12.54 -20.04
CA GLY A 318 10.06 -13.66 -20.55
C GLY A 318 9.28 -14.66 -21.38
N ASP A 319 7.97 -14.80 -21.15
CA ASP A 319 7.13 -15.81 -21.81
C ASP A 319 6.35 -15.19 -22.99
N GLU A 320 6.24 -15.94 -24.09
CA GLU A 320 5.41 -15.54 -25.22
C GLU A 320 3.93 -15.87 -24.95
N TYR A 321 3.19 -14.89 -24.49
CA TYR A 321 1.73 -15.02 -24.35
C TYR A 321 0.98 -14.56 -25.60
N ALA A 322 0.00 -15.35 -26.03
CA ALA A 322 -0.95 -14.87 -27.02
C ALA A 322 -1.73 -13.66 -26.50
N MET A 323 -2.01 -12.69 -27.36
CA MET A 323 -2.74 -11.47 -27.03
C MET A 323 -4.07 -11.73 -26.28
N ALA A 324 -4.82 -12.75 -26.73
CA ALA A 324 -6.08 -13.16 -26.11
C ALA A 324 -5.87 -13.63 -24.66
N THR A 325 -4.77 -14.34 -24.38
CA THR A 325 -4.41 -14.82 -23.03
C THR A 325 -4.06 -13.66 -22.13
N LEU A 326 -3.28 -12.68 -22.59
CA LEU A 326 -2.95 -11.47 -21.83
C LEU A 326 -4.21 -10.69 -21.44
N PHE A 327 -5.14 -10.53 -22.38
CA PHE A 327 -6.40 -9.83 -22.13
C PHE A 327 -7.30 -10.60 -21.16
N LEU A 328 -7.31 -11.92 -21.25
CA LEU A 328 -8.03 -12.80 -20.31
C LEU A 328 -7.45 -12.68 -18.90
N ILE A 329 -6.12 -12.81 -18.74
CA ILE A 329 -5.43 -12.68 -17.44
C ILE A 329 -5.71 -11.29 -16.84
N PHE A 330 -5.60 -10.22 -17.64
CA PHE A 330 -5.91 -8.86 -17.20
C PHE A 330 -7.34 -8.74 -16.67
N SER A 331 -8.32 -9.21 -17.44
CA SER A 331 -9.74 -9.10 -17.11
C SER A 331 -10.10 -9.88 -15.84
N VAL A 332 -9.63 -11.13 -15.75
CA VAL A 332 -9.87 -11.99 -14.57
C VAL A 332 -9.16 -11.39 -13.35
N ARG A 333 -7.92 -10.92 -13.50
CA ARG A 333 -7.16 -10.34 -12.40
C ARG A 333 -7.75 -9.01 -11.93
N LEU A 334 -8.31 -8.21 -12.84
CA LEU A 334 -9.05 -6.98 -12.48
C LEU A 334 -10.24 -7.30 -11.58
N VAL A 335 -11.08 -8.25 -11.99
CA VAL A 335 -12.25 -8.70 -11.21
C VAL A 335 -11.80 -9.31 -9.87
N ALA A 336 -10.78 -10.15 -9.88
CA ALA A 336 -10.20 -10.77 -8.70
C ALA A 336 -9.68 -9.73 -7.69
N THR A 337 -8.99 -8.69 -8.18
CA THR A 337 -8.53 -7.58 -7.35
C THR A 337 -9.69 -6.86 -6.66
N LEU A 338 -10.76 -6.54 -7.41
CA LEU A 338 -11.95 -5.91 -6.86
C LEU A 338 -12.62 -6.79 -5.80
N ILE A 339 -12.82 -8.07 -6.09
CA ILE A 339 -13.45 -9.03 -5.15
C ILE A 339 -12.62 -9.13 -3.86
N CYS A 340 -11.31 -9.34 -3.96
CA CYS A 340 -10.45 -9.55 -2.80
C CYS A 340 -10.27 -8.26 -1.98
N PHE A 341 -9.93 -7.15 -2.61
CA PHE A 341 -9.64 -5.90 -1.91
C PHE A 341 -10.88 -5.29 -1.26
N CYS A 342 -12.02 -5.28 -1.98
CA CYS A 342 -13.24 -4.66 -1.47
C CYS A 342 -13.95 -5.48 -0.39
N SER A 343 -13.57 -6.74 -0.19
CA SER A 343 -14.15 -7.62 0.83
C SER A 343 -13.85 -7.19 2.29
N GLY A 344 -12.88 -6.28 2.48
CA GLY A 344 -12.44 -5.82 3.80
C GLY A 344 -11.33 -6.65 4.43
N ALA A 345 -10.71 -7.57 3.67
CA ALA A 345 -9.53 -8.31 4.11
C ALA A 345 -8.39 -7.36 4.52
N PRO A 346 -7.61 -7.67 5.58
CA PRO A 346 -6.41 -6.91 5.93
C PRO A 346 -5.31 -7.12 4.88
N GLY A 347 -5.39 -6.38 3.76
CA GLY A 347 -4.49 -6.44 2.60
C GLY A 347 -4.65 -5.21 1.72
N GLY A 348 -3.63 -4.89 0.92
CA GLY A 348 -3.57 -3.71 0.06
C GLY A 348 -3.95 -3.98 -1.39
N VAL A 349 -4.17 -2.91 -2.15
CA VAL A 349 -4.42 -2.94 -3.59
C VAL A 349 -3.19 -2.49 -4.40
N PHE A 350 -2.12 -2.10 -3.73
CA PHE A 350 -0.94 -1.47 -4.33
C PHE A 350 -0.25 -2.41 -5.34
N ALA A 351 0.29 -3.56 -4.90
CA ALA A 351 0.91 -4.54 -5.79
C ALA A 351 -0.06 -5.07 -6.87
N PRO A 352 -1.34 -5.39 -6.57
CA PRO A 352 -2.31 -5.71 -7.62
C PRO A 352 -2.46 -4.64 -8.70
N THR A 353 -2.42 -3.33 -8.36
CA THR A 353 -2.46 -2.28 -9.37
C THR A 353 -1.19 -2.21 -10.22
N LEU A 354 -0.02 -2.45 -9.62
CA LEU A 354 1.23 -2.55 -10.39
C LEU A 354 1.17 -3.70 -11.42
N ALA A 355 0.72 -4.88 -11.00
CA ALA A 355 0.58 -6.03 -11.89
C ALA A 355 -0.47 -5.82 -13.00
N LEU A 356 -1.61 -5.18 -12.69
CA LEU A 356 -2.59 -4.79 -13.70
C LEU A 356 -2.02 -3.76 -14.68
N GLY A 357 -1.23 -2.81 -14.17
CA GLY A 357 -0.53 -1.83 -15.00
C GLY A 357 0.46 -2.48 -15.96
N THR A 358 1.23 -3.46 -15.47
CA THR A 358 2.15 -4.25 -16.29
C THR A 358 1.41 -5.02 -17.39
N LEU A 359 0.35 -5.76 -17.02
CA LEU A 359 -0.44 -6.54 -17.97
C LEU A 359 -1.01 -5.68 -19.11
N PHE A 360 -1.63 -4.57 -18.76
CA PHE A 360 -2.18 -3.65 -19.74
C PHE A 360 -1.07 -2.99 -20.58
N GLY A 361 0.08 -2.69 -19.96
CA GLY A 361 1.27 -2.18 -20.63
C GLY A 361 1.84 -3.17 -21.66
N VAL A 362 1.91 -4.47 -21.34
CA VAL A 362 2.32 -5.52 -22.28
C VAL A 362 1.38 -5.59 -23.47
N VAL A 363 0.05 -5.62 -23.22
CA VAL A 363 -0.96 -5.58 -24.28
C VAL A 363 -0.77 -4.37 -25.19
N PHE A 364 -0.58 -3.22 -24.61
CA PHE A 364 -0.33 -1.97 -25.31
C PHE A 364 0.95 -2.03 -26.15
N GLY A 365 2.03 -2.55 -25.54
CA GLY A 365 3.32 -2.73 -26.22
C GLY A 365 3.25 -3.62 -27.44
N HIS A 366 2.59 -4.76 -27.35
CA HIS A 366 2.40 -5.67 -28.50
C HIS A 366 1.58 -5.02 -29.63
N LEU A 367 0.51 -4.27 -29.28
CA LEU A 367 -0.29 -3.56 -30.27
C LEU A 367 0.54 -2.51 -31.02
N PHE A 368 1.37 -1.75 -30.32
CA PHE A 368 2.19 -0.71 -30.92
C PHE A 368 3.40 -1.27 -31.66
N HIS A 369 4.01 -2.34 -31.16
CA HIS A 369 5.08 -3.02 -31.87
C HIS A 369 4.58 -3.57 -33.22
N ALA A 370 3.36 -4.11 -33.27
CA ALA A 370 2.75 -4.57 -34.51
C ALA A 370 2.35 -3.43 -35.45
N ALA A 371 1.87 -2.29 -34.91
CA ALA A 371 1.42 -1.15 -35.71
C ALA A 371 2.58 -0.25 -36.20
N PHE A 372 3.68 -0.15 -35.45
CA PHE A 372 4.80 0.74 -35.70
C PHE A 372 6.15 0.03 -35.47
N PRO A 373 6.45 -1.05 -36.21
CA PRO A 373 7.68 -1.83 -36.03
C PRO A 373 8.95 -1.01 -36.27
N GLU A 374 8.87 0.04 -37.08
CA GLU A 374 9.98 0.94 -37.39
C GLU A 374 10.46 1.79 -36.18
N LEU A 375 9.68 1.87 -35.14
CA LEU A 375 10.05 2.58 -33.92
C LEU A 375 10.97 1.75 -33.02
N GLY A 376 11.03 0.42 -33.20
CA GLY A 376 11.95 -0.49 -32.53
C GLY A 376 11.76 -0.55 -30.99
N ILE A 377 10.56 -0.25 -30.47
CA ILE A 377 10.32 -0.27 -29.04
C ILE A 377 9.86 -1.67 -28.61
N GLU A 378 10.54 -2.22 -27.62
CA GLU A 378 10.18 -3.53 -27.07
C GLU A 378 8.91 -3.45 -26.21
N PRO A 379 8.00 -4.44 -26.30
CA PRO A 379 6.77 -4.48 -25.49
C PRO A 379 7.03 -4.40 -23.97
N GLY A 380 8.16 -4.94 -23.50
CA GLY A 380 8.57 -4.87 -22.10
C GLY A 380 8.79 -3.46 -21.57
N ALA A 381 9.25 -2.52 -22.41
CA ALA A 381 9.35 -1.12 -22.01
C ALA A 381 7.98 -0.51 -21.67
N PHE A 382 6.95 -0.81 -22.48
CA PHE A 382 5.58 -0.37 -22.17
C PHE A 382 5.01 -1.05 -20.93
N ALA A 383 5.40 -2.28 -20.65
CA ALA A 383 4.99 -3.01 -19.46
C ALA A 383 5.51 -2.34 -18.18
N ILE A 384 6.81 -1.99 -18.11
CA ILE A 384 7.44 -1.30 -16.98
C ILE A 384 6.80 0.08 -16.80
N VAL A 385 6.65 0.84 -17.87
CA VAL A 385 6.02 2.17 -17.82
C VAL A 385 4.56 2.07 -17.37
N GLY A 386 3.84 1.05 -17.84
CA GLY A 386 2.44 0.77 -17.45
C GLY A 386 2.26 0.48 -15.97
N MET A 387 3.25 -0.18 -15.35
CA MET A 387 3.27 -0.43 -13.90
C MET A 387 3.10 0.89 -13.11
N GLY A 388 3.94 1.87 -13.39
CA GLY A 388 3.87 3.19 -12.75
C GLY A 388 2.65 4.01 -13.17
N ALA A 389 2.20 3.86 -14.42
CA ALA A 389 1.09 4.65 -14.96
C ALA A 389 -0.26 4.36 -14.30
N LEU A 390 -0.62 3.09 -14.09
CA LEU A 390 -1.87 2.74 -13.41
C LEU A 390 -1.84 3.15 -11.94
N PHE A 391 -0.70 2.95 -11.27
CA PHE A 391 -0.51 3.45 -9.91
C PHE A 391 -0.72 4.97 -9.83
N ALA A 392 -0.05 5.72 -10.69
CA ALA A 392 -0.16 7.18 -10.74
C ALA A 392 -1.61 7.66 -11.04
N ALA A 393 -2.34 6.97 -11.91
CA ALA A 393 -3.73 7.29 -12.24
C ALA A 393 -4.70 7.02 -11.08
N THR A 394 -4.46 5.96 -10.29
CA THR A 394 -5.35 5.53 -9.19
C THR A 394 -5.05 6.26 -7.89
N VAL A 395 -3.77 6.33 -7.51
CA VAL A 395 -3.28 6.90 -6.25
C VAL A 395 -3.06 8.41 -6.34
N ARG A 396 -2.73 8.93 -7.52
CA ARG A 396 -2.38 10.34 -7.78
C ARG A 396 -1.01 10.76 -7.28
N ALA A 397 -0.08 9.83 -7.26
CA ALA A 397 1.30 10.02 -6.87
C ALA A 397 2.24 9.65 -8.04
N PRO A 398 2.32 10.49 -9.11
CA PRO A 398 3.13 10.20 -10.29
C PRO A 398 4.62 10.11 -10.00
N ILE A 399 5.19 11.00 -9.16
CA ILE A 399 6.62 10.98 -8.84
C ILE A 399 6.95 9.71 -8.05
N THR A 400 6.13 9.37 -7.08
CA THR A 400 6.26 8.11 -6.33
C THR A 400 6.21 6.90 -7.26
N GLY A 401 5.27 6.88 -8.22
CA GLY A 401 5.15 5.79 -9.18
C GLY A 401 6.39 5.62 -10.05
N ILE A 402 6.97 6.70 -10.54
CA ILE A 402 8.22 6.69 -11.33
C ILE A 402 9.37 6.12 -10.51
N VAL A 403 9.61 6.70 -9.33
CA VAL A 403 10.75 6.32 -8.50
C VAL A 403 10.60 4.90 -7.98
N LEU A 404 9.39 4.51 -7.57
CA LEU A 404 9.11 3.16 -7.12
C LEU A 404 9.43 2.12 -8.18
N VAL A 405 8.90 2.30 -9.40
CA VAL A 405 9.15 1.35 -10.49
C VAL A 405 10.63 1.31 -10.85
N THR A 406 11.31 2.46 -10.84
CA THR A 406 12.76 2.55 -11.09
C THR A 406 13.54 1.79 -10.01
N GLU A 407 13.26 2.01 -8.71
CA GLU A 407 13.96 1.31 -7.62
C GLU A 407 13.66 -0.21 -7.60
N MET A 408 12.42 -0.61 -8.00
CA MET A 408 12.04 -2.02 -8.02
C MET A 408 12.64 -2.82 -9.17
N THR A 409 12.87 -2.18 -10.34
CA THR A 409 13.21 -2.87 -11.61
C THR A 409 14.59 -2.53 -12.13
N ASP A 410 15.28 -1.54 -11.54
CA ASP A 410 16.59 -1.02 -11.97
C ASP A 410 16.62 -0.51 -13.43
N ASN A 411 15.48 -0.05 -13.98
CA ASN A 411 15.32 0.42 -15.33
C ASN A 411 15.31 1.96 -15.42
N TYR A 412 16.46 2.58 -15.19
CA TYR A 412 16.64 4.05 -15.20
C TYR A 412 16.43 4.68 -16.57
N GLN A 413 16.69 3.96 -17.66
CA GLN A 413 16.54 4.45 -19.04
C GLN A 413 15.08 4.81 -19.40
N LEU A 414 14.12 4.25 -18.67
CA LEU A 414 12.70 4.48 -18.90
C LEU A 414 12.10 5.65 -18.09
N ILE A 415 12.91 6.43 -17.35
CA ILE A 415 12.42 7.54 -16.52
C ILE A 415 11.64 8.56 -17.35
N LEU A 416 12.16 8.99 -18.52
CA LEU A 416 11.48 9.97 -19.35
C LEU A 416 10.12 9.48 -19.90
N PRO A 417 10.02 8.30 -20.51
CA PRO A 417 8.72 7.74 -20.89
C PRO A 417 7.79 7.53 -19.70
N MET A 418 8.31 7.09 -18.53
CA MET A 418 7.49 7.01 -17.29
C MET A 418 6.96 8.38 -16.86
N MET A 419 7.76 9.43 -16.91
CA MET A 419 7.30 10.80 -16.58
C MET A 419 6.16 11.23 -17.49
N ILE A 420 6.30 11.07 -18.81
CA ILE A 420 5.28 11.45 -19.78
C ILE A 420 3.98 10.67 -19.52
N THR A 421 4.09 9.36 -19.31
CA THR A 421 2.93 8.47 -19.15
C THR A 421 2.24 8.70 -17.80
N THR A 422 2.98 8.75 -16.68
CA THR A 422 2.38 8.89 -15.35
C THR A 422 1.74 10.28 -15.13
N VAL A 423 2.40 11.35 -15.60
CA VAL A 423 1.83 12.69 -15.56
C VAL A 423 0.60 12.77 -16.47
N GLY A 424 0.68 12.25 -17.69
CA GLY A 424 -0.46 12.17 -18.60
C GLY A 424 -1.65 11.40 -18.01
N ALA A 425 -1.38 10.24 -17.40
CA ALA A 425 -2.40 9.43 -16.74
C ALA A 425 -3.05 10.16 -15.56
N THR A 426 -2.25 10.85 -14.76
CA THR A 426 -2.75 11.64 -13.62
C THR A 426 -3.62 12.80 -14.08
N LEU A 427 -3.20 13.53 -15.12
CA LEU A 427 -3.95 14.69 -15.67
C LEU A 427 -5.30 14.24 -16.27
N VAL A 428 -5.31 13.18 -17.08
CA VAL A 428 -6.55 12.67 -17.68
C VAL A 428 -7.50 12.15 -16.61
N ALA A 429 -7.02 11.36 -15.65
CA ALA A 429 -7.87 10.91 -14.57
C ALA A 429 -8.42 12.09 -13.72
N GLN A 430 -7.66 13.18 -13.57
CA GLN A 430 -8.13 14.42 -12.92
C GLN A 430 -9.17 15.16 -13.74
N TRP A 431 -8.95 15.28 -15.03
CA TRP A 431 -9.89 15.91 -15.94
C TRP A 431 -11.25 15.21 -15.95
N LEU A 432 -11.27 13.87 -15.84
CA LEU A 432 -12.48 13.06 -15.69
C LEU A 432 -13.16 13.21 -14.32
N GLY A 433 -12.63 14.05 -13.41
CA GLY A 433 -13.17 14.26 -12.07
C GLY A 433 -12.81 13.15 -11.07
N GLY A 434 -11.83 12.30 -11.40
CA GLY A 434 -11.33 11.31 -10.47
C GLY A 434 -10.60 11.95 -9.27
N ARG A 435 -10.54 11.26 -8.14
CA ARG A 435 -9.83 11.66 -6.90
C ARG A 435 -8.92 10.51 -6.43
N PRO A 436 -7.88 10.79 -5.61
CA PRO A 436 -7.02 9.74 -5.05
C PRO A 436 -7.84 8.63 -4.37
N ILE A 437 -7.48 7.38 -4.60
CA ILE A 437 -8.27 6.24 -4.11
C ILE A 437 -8.32 6.18 -2.59
N TYR A 438 -7.19 6.41 -1.91
CA TYR A 438 -7.12 6.29 -0.45
C TYR A 438 -7.89 7.40 0.25
N SER A 439 -7.80 8.64 -0.23
CA SER A 439 -8.60 9.77 0.29
C SER A 439 -10.10 9.55 0.08
N GLN A 440 -10.52 8.94 -1.06
CA GLN A 440 -11.93 8.58 -1.28
C GLN A 440 -12.42 7.50 -0.30
N ILE A 441 -11.58 6.49 -0.03
CA ILE A 441 -11.89 5.43 0.95
C ILE A 441 -11.96 6.01 2.36
N LEU A 442 -11.05 6.91 2.73
CA LEU A 442 -11.09 7.61 4.02
C LEU A 442 -12.38 8.41 4.18
N GLU A 443 -12.71 9.24 3.20
CA GLU A 443 -13.94 10.05 3.22
C GLU A 443 -15.19 9.18 3.34
N ARG A 444 -15.25 8.07 2.60
CA ARG A 444 -16.32 7.08 2.70
C ARG A 444 -16.42 6.50 4.12
N THR A 445 -15.30 6.12 4.71
CA THR A 445 -15.23 5.55 6.08
C THR A 445 -15.74 6.56 7.11
N LEU A 446 -15.33 7.82 7.00
CA LEU A 446 -15.77 8.90 7.89
C LEU A 446 -17.28 9.18 7.75
N ARG A 447 -17.81 9.19 6.52
CA ARG A 447 -19.25 9.35 6.26
C ARG A 447 -20.08 8.22 6.86
N LEU A 448 -19.62 6.97 6.76
CA LEU A 448 -20.28 5.81 7.36
C LEU A 448 -20.28 5.89 8.88
N ALA A 449 -19.15 6.23 9.50
CA ALA A 449 -19.06 6.42 10.95
C ALA A 449 -19.98 7.54 11.46
N ALA A 450 -20.11 8.64 10.72
CA ALA A 450 -21.02 9.74 11.07
C ALA A 450 -22.50 9.32 10.98
N ARG A 451 -22.88 8.51 9.98
CA ARG A 451 -24.26 7.97 9.87
C ARG A 451 -24.63 7.02 11.02
N GLN A 452 -23.70 6.16 11.44
CA GLN A 452 -23.92 5.25 12.59
C GLN A 452 -24.17 6.05 13.88
N LYS A 453 -23.36 7.07 14.18
CA LYS A 453 -23.53 7.93 15.36
C LYS A 453 -24.88 8.65 15.37
N ARG A 454 -25.40 9.07 14.22
CA ARG A 454 -26.72 9.71 14.11
C ARG A 454 -27.87 8.70 14.30
N GLY A 455 -27.72 7.47 13.80
CA GLY A 455 -28.70 6.39 13.98
C GLY A 455 -28.84 5.96 15.44
N ASP A 456 -27.71 5.81 16.15
CA ASP A 456 -27.71 5.45 17.59
C ASP A 456 -28.27 6.59 18.46
N GLY A 457 -28.01 7.87 18.12
CA GLY A 457 -28.55 9.03 18.84
C GLY A 457 -30.07 9.18 18.70
N SER A 458 -30.68 8.70 17.62
CA SER A 458 -32.15 8.69 17.44
C SER A 458 -32.84 7.55 18.16
N ALA A 459 -32.15 6.42 18.40
CA ALA A 459 -32.67 5.27 19.13
C ALA A 459 -32.63 5.42 20.66
N THR A 460 -31.77 6.33 21.17
CA THR A 460 -31.71 6.64 22.63
C THR A 460 -32.58 7.82 23.02
N ALA A 461 -33.21 8.52 22.06
CA ALA A 461 -34.11 9.65 22.29
C ALA A 461 -35.60 9.28 22.15
N SER A 462 -35.90 8.02 21.87
CA SER A 462 -37.23 7.41 21.84
C SER A 462 -37.41 6.45 23.01
#